data_c7081c2702a33dbf850d1a49e783fe31
#
_entry.id   c7081c2702a33dbf850d1a49e783fe31
#
_cell.length_a   1.000
_cell.length_b   1.000
_cell.length_c   1.000
_cell.angle_alpha   90.00
_cell.angle_beta   90.00
_cell.angle_gamma   90.00
#
_symmetry.space_group_name_H-M   'P 1'
#
loop_
_entity.id
_entity.type
_entity.pdbx_description
1 polymer ?
#
loop_
_entity_poly.entity_id
_entity_poly.type
_entity_poly.pdbx_seq_one_letter_code
_entity_poly.pdbx_strand_id
1 'polypeptide(L)'
;MNKLIVILVLLLSSLPSFSQHNAGTKGKILMIVSNPAVSKQTNWPIGVWYSELTHPYWIFSENGYAVDIASLDGGEIKFDSFSDPEDESGYAAFDYISLGFKKDPNKVAIIKNSIKLSAVNPHDYKAIFVCGGQGPMYTMYRNKEIEKFFSDFYETGKPSAAICHGTCILLTTKGSNGKLLVEGKKWTGFASSEEQYADNYVGMKIQPFRIEDEAKKIPNTTFVTGHPFEAFAVKDGNLITGQQQNSGAAAATLVIDELEKQKQNYPTYVLVHGAWADESAWGFVRNSLAVNANVEVINLPAHGIDLTDAAKVSLSDYVETVENRIRNYKGKVILVGHSMAGIIISQVAENMPDKIDKLIYVSAYLPKNGEDILSLSKKDKQSLVGNALQFNTGYTAATIKKDVIAPAVCADCPDYMKDILVKYHKEEPVKPLGDKVTLTKVKFGSIPKYYIHTTNDKAVGYALQQQMVKDNGGIKETFMMNTSHLPFVVKPDEFVAIIKSIK
;
A
#
# COMPACT_ATOMS: atom_id res chain seq x y z
N MET A 1 -4.76 -18.88 -69.72
CA MET A 1 -3.72 -18.78 -68.70
C MET A 1 -4.07 -17.62 -67.77
N ASN A 2 -4.89 -17.88 -66.76
CA ASN A 2 -5.29 -16.86 -65.77
C ASN A 2 -4.42 -17.00 -64.52
N LYS A 3 -3.65 -15.96 -64.24
CA LYS A 3 -2.89 -15.88 -63.00
C LYS A 3 -3.80 -15.39 -61.87
N LEU A 4 -4.08 -16.27 -60.92
CA LEU A 4 -4.77 -15.94 -59.66
C LEU A 4 -3.71 -15.24 -58.75
N ILE A 5 -3.95 -13.98 -58.45
CA ILE A 5 -3.18 -13.26 -57.42
C ILE A 5 -3.88 -13.47 -56.10
N VAL A 6 -3.27 -14.26 -55.21
CA VAL A 6 -3.73 -14.43 -53.81
C VAL A 6 -3.18 -13.25 -53.00
N ILE A 7 -4.06 -12.35 -52.60
CA ILE A 7 -3.75 -11.26 -51.67
C ILE A 7 -3.85 -11.85 -50.26
N LEU A 8 -2.69 -12.03 -49.64
CA LEU A 8 -2.61 -12.42 -48.20
C LEU A 8 -2.85 -11.17 -47.36
N VAL A 9 -4.06 -11.02 -46.84
CA VAL A 9 -4.37 -9.97 -45.87
C VAL A 9 -3.82 -10.42 -44.52
N LEU A 10 -2.68 -9.85 -44.11
CA LEU A 10 -2.14 -9.94 -42.75
C LEU A 10 -3.05 -9.12 -41.83
N LEU A 11 -3.95 -9.79 -41.12
CA LEU A 11 -4.61 -9.27 -39.93
C LEU A 11 -3.55 -9.13 -38.82
N LEU A 12 -2.95 -7.97 -38.75
CA LEU A 12 -2.25 -7.53 -37.54
C LEU A 12 -3.29 -7.32 -36.45
N SER A 13 -3.49 -8.34 -35.63
CA SER A 13 -4.17 -8.19 -34.35
C SER A 13 -3.36 -7.18 -33.52
N SER A 14 -3.90 -5.98 -33.36
CA SER A 14 -3.42 -4.99 -32.41
C SER A 14 -3.60 -5.56 -30.99
N LEU A 15 -2.53 -6.17 -30.48
CA LEU A 15 -2.38 -6.33 -29.03
C LEU A 15 -2.48 -4.94 -28.41
N PRO A 16 -3.20 -4.75 -27.32
CA PRO A 16 -3.18 -3.47 -26.63
C PRO A 16 -1.73 -3.18 -26.26
N SER A 17 -1.20 -2.12 -26.84
CA SER A 17 0.08 -1.58 -26.42
C SER A 17 -0.05 -1.23 -24.95
N PHE A 18 0.60 -1.99 -24.06
CA PHE A 18 0.93 -1.48 -22.75
C PHE A 18 1.57 -0.12 -22.99
N SER A 19 0.96 0.91 -22.42
CA SER A 19 1.46 2.27 -22.45
C SER A 19 2.98 2.23 -22.26
N GLN A 20 3.72 2.63 -23.29
CA GLN A 20 5.13 2.98 -23.13
C GLN A 20 5.13 4.17 -22.17
N HIS A 21 5.29 3.89 -20.88
CA HIS A 21 5.56 4.94 -19.90
C HIS A 21 6.78 5.69 -20.43
N ASN A 22 6.67 7.00 -20.50
CA ASN A 22 7.77 7.90 -20.87
C ASN A 22 8.90 7.75 -19.85
N ALA A 23 9.69 6.70 -19.99
CA ALA A 23 10.74 6.36 -19.06
C ALA A 23 11.81 7.47 -19.11
N GLY A 24 11.87 8.26 -18.04
CA GLY A 24 13.03 9.07 -17.73
C GLY A 24 13.15 10.45 -18.37
N THR A 25 12.05 11.09 -18.76
CA THR A 25 12.10 12.47 -19.30
C THR A 25 12.42 13.53 -18.25
N LYS A 26 12.13 13.29 -16.95
CA LYS A 26 12.37 14.24 -15.84
C LYS A 26 13.75 14.09 -15.17
N GLY A 27 14.54 13.10 -15.55
CA GLY A 27 15.84 12.79 -14.96
C GLY A 27 15.87 11.46 -14.24
N LYS A 28 16.93 11.23 -13.44
CA LYS A 28 17.16 9.95 -12.78
C LYS A 28 17.05 10.08 -11.26
N ILE A 29 16.54 9.02 -10.60
CA ILE A 29 16.59 8.82 -9.14
C ILE A 29 17.39 7.54 -8.88
N LEU A 30 18.28 7.59 -7.90
CA LEU A 30 19.07 6.44 -7.48
C LEU A 30 18.42 5.80 -6.25
N MET A 31 18.05 4.54 -6.34
CA MET A 31 17.70 3.72 -5.20
C MET A 31 18.92 2.91 -4.75
N ILE A 32 19.23 2.97 -3.47
CA ILE A 32 20.39 2.29 -2.87
C ILE A 32 19.89 1.18 -1.97
N VAL A 33 20.36 -0.03 -2.20
CA VAL A 33 19.94 -1.25 -1.52
C VAL A 33 21.12 -1.96 -0.87
N SER A 34 20.84 -2.80 0.15
CA SER A 34 21.85 -3.64 0.78
C SER A 34 22.26 -4.79 -0.14
N ASN A 35 23.52 -5.20 -0.03
CA ASN A 35 23.96 -6.49 -0.57
C ASN A 35 23.41 -7.66 0.27
N PRO A 36 23.33 -8.88 -0.31
CA PRO A 36 22.98 -10.07 0.45
C PRO A 36 23.88 -10.29 1.65
N ALA A 37 23.30 -10.66 2.78
CA ALA A 37 24.01 -10.96 4.00
C ALA A 37 23.36 -12.13 4.74
N VAL A 38 23.93 -12.54 5.86
CA VAL A 38 23.37 -13.51 6.80
C VAL A 38 23.28 -12.84 8.17
N SER A 39 22.09 -12.87 8.75
CA SER A 39 21.85 -12.35 10.10
C SER A 39 22.66 -13.14 11.13
N LYS A 40 23.41 -12.43 11.98
CA LYS A 40 24.13 -13.04 13.09
C LYS A 40 23.20 -13.42 14.25
N GLN A 41 21.98 -12.88 14.32
CA GLN A 41 20.98 -13.18 15.34
C GLN A 41 20.16 -14.42 14.99
N THR A 42 19.67 -14.48 13.74
CA THR A 42 18.71 -15.53 13.29
C THR A 42 19.33 -16.57 12.40
N ASN A 43 20.55 -16.31 11.87
CA ASN A 43 21.19 -17.11 10.82
C ASN A 43 20.39 -17.18 9.50
N TRP A 44 19.48 -16.25 9.29
CA TRP A 44 18.70 -16.16 8.05
C TRP A 44 19.47 -15.44 6.95
N PRO A 45 19.27 -15.84 5.69
CA PRO A 45 19.62 -14.98 4.56
C PRO A 45 18.78 -13.72 4.63
N ILE A 46 19.42 -12.56 4.51
CA ILE A 46 18.79 -11.25 4.62
C ILE A 46 19.23 -10.33 3.49
N GLY A 47 18.41 -9.32 3.21
CA GLY A 47 18.66 -8.37 2.15
C GLY A 47 17.77 -7.14 2.25
N VAL A 48 17.04 -6.87 1.18
CA VAL A 48 16.11 -5.75 1.03
C VAL A 48 14.69 -6.22 1.33
N TRP A 49 13.85 -5.34 1.87
CA TRP A 49 12.43 -5.61 1.96
C TRP A 49 11.74 -5.28 0.62
N TYR A 50 10.96 -6.19 0.06
CA TYR A 50 10.39 -6.04 -1.30
C TYR A 50 9.64 -4.71 -1.49
N SER A 51 8.64 -4.41 -0.65
CA SER A 51 7.81 -3.22 -0.79
C SER A 51 8.60 -1.91 -0.67
N GLU A 52 9.74 -1.94 0.03
CA GLU A 52 10.58 -0.77 0.22
C GLU A 52 11.42 -0.41 -1.02
N LEU A 53 11.60 -1.37 -1.91
CA LEU A 53 12.15 -1.14 -3.24
C LEU A 53 11.04 -0.88 -4.26
N THR A 54 10.05 -1.76 -4.34
CA THR A 54 9.11 -1.82 -5.44
C THR A 54 8.09 -0.68 -5.44
N HIS A 55 7.59 -0.29 -4.25
CA HIS A 55 6.60 0.79 -4.15
C HIS A 55 7.22 2.16 -4.47
N PRO A 56 8.38 2.56 -3.91
CA PRO A 56 9.05 3.78 -4.32
C PRO A 56 9.47 3.77 -5.78
N TYR A 57 9.98 2.64 -6.29
CA TYR A 57 10.32 2.47 -7.70
C TYR A 57 9.13 2.80 -8.61
N TRP A 58 7.96 2.27 -8.28
CA TRP A 58 6.72 2.53 -8.99
C TRP A 58 6.36 4.03 -8.96
N ILE A 59 6.36 4.65 -7.79
CA ILE A 59 6.07 6.08 -7.62
C ILE A 59 7.01 6.94 -8.49
N PHE A 60 8.30 6.67 -8.46
CA PHE A 60 9.28 7.43 -9.26
C PHE A 60 9.04 7.25 -10.76
N SER A 61 8.82 6.02 -11.20
CA SER A 61 8.58 5.70 -12.62
C SER A 61 7.30 6.36 -13.13
N GLU A 62 6.19 6.28 -12.38
CA GLU A 62 4.91 6.91 -12.72
C GLU A 62 5.02 8.44 -12.81
N ASN A 63 5.91 9.03 -12.02
CA ASN A 63 6.18 10.47 -12.09
C ASN A 63 7.17 10.86 -13.18
N GLY A 64 7.57 9.93 -14.06
CA GLY A 64 8.41 10.20 -15.23
C GLY A 64 9.91 10.27 -14.94
N TYR A 65 10.37 9.72 -13.82
CA TYR A 65 11.78 9.57 -13.50
C TYR A 65 12.28 8.19 -13.91
N ALA A 66 13.48 8.14 -14.49
CA ALA A 66 14.21 6.87 -14.60
C ALA A 66 14.76 6.48 -13.24
N VAL A 67 14.75 5.18 -12.93
CA VAL A 67 15.22 4.66 -11.63
C VAL A 67 16.36 3.70 -11.87
N ASP A 68 17.55 4.03 -11.36
CA ASP A 68 18.68 3.12 -11.27
C ASP A 68 18.77 2.53 -9.86
N ILE A 69 19.20 1.28 -9.75
CA ILE A 69 19.40 0.58 -8.46
C ILE A 69 20.88 0.31 -8.28
N ALA A 70 21.44 0.75 -7.15
CA ALA A 70 22.80 0.47 -6.76
C ALA A 70 22.87 -0.26 -5.41
N SER A 71 23.92 -1.06 -5.24
CA SER A 71 24.32 -1.63 -3.95
C SER A 71 25.80 -1.42 -3.71
N LEU A 72 26.30 -1.62 -2.49
CA LEU A 72 27.71 -1.36 -2.17
C LEU A 72 28.65 -2.10 -3.12
N ASP A 73 28.41 -3.38 -3.34
CA ASP A 73 29.28 -4.25 -4.17
C ASP A 73 28.79 -4.41 -5.61
N GLY A 74 27.57 -3.97 -5.92
CA GLY A 74 26.89 -4.26 -7.19
C GLY A 74 26.39 -5.71 -7.27
N GLY A 75 25.87 -6.09 -8.42
CA GLY A 75 25.42 -7.46 -8.72
C GLY A 75 24.02 -7.78 -8.20
N GLU A 76 23.77 -9.06 -7.95
CA GLU A 76 22.45 -9.54 -7.54
C GLU A 76 22.09 -9.06 -6.14
N ILE A 77 20.89 -8.51 -5.98
CA ILE A 77 20.29 -8.23 -4.68
C ILE A 77 19.38 -9.38 -4.24
N LYS A 78 19.26 -9.58 -2.93
CA LYS A 78 18.35 -10.56 -2.33
C LYS A 78 17.34 -9.84 -1.44
N PHE A 79 16.23 -10.50 -1.24
CA PHE A 79 15.15 -9.97 -0.41
C PHE A 79 15.01 -10.76 0.88
N ASP A 80 14.53 -10.10 1.92
CA ASP A 80 14.10 -10.77 3.14
C ASP A 80 12.91 -11.67 2.83
N SER A 81 12.94 -12.94 3.28
CA SER A 81 11.93 -13.94 2.89
C SER A 81 10.51 -13.51 3.22
N PHE A 82 10.26 -13.00 4.44
CA PHE A 82 8.91 -12.52 4.82
C PHE A 82 8.37 -11.38 3.94
N SER A 83 9.23 -10.66 3.22
CA SER A 83 8.82 -9.61 2.29
C SER A 83 8.47 -10.14 0.91
N ASP A 84 8.79 -11.40 0.61
CA ASP A 84 8.48 -12.01 -0.68
C ASP A 84 6.98 -12.38 -0.75
N PRO A 85 6.24 -11.88 -1.76
CA PRO A 85 4.82 -12.20 -1.91
C PRO A 85 4.52 -13.70 -2.09
N GLU A 86 5.53 -14.49 -2.47
CA GLU A 86 5.39 -15.95 -2.66
C GLU A 86 6.03 -16.75 -1.52
N ASP A 87 6.46 -16.10 -0.43
CA ASP A 87 6.99 -16.79 0.75
C ASP A 87 5.90 -17.60 1.45
N GLU A 88 6.30 -18.77 2.00
CA GLU A 88 5.37 -19.69 2.65
C GLU A 88 4.66 -19.11 3.89
N SER A 89 5.25 -18.09 4.52
CA SER A 89 4.62 -17.37 5.64
C SER A 89 3.33 -16.65 5.25
N GLY A 90 3.19 -16.28 3.97
CA GLY A 90 2.07 -15.46 3.48
C GLY A 90 2.05 -14.02 3.99
N TYR A 91 3.08 -13.58 4.70
CA TYR A 91 3.12 -12.24 5.31
C TYR A 91 2.91 -11.13 4.27
N ALA A 92 3.57 -11.23 3.11
CA ALA A 92 3.48 -10.25 2.02
C ALA A 92 2.61 -10.72 0.83
N ALA A 93 1.79 -11.77 0.99
CA ALA A 93 1.07 -12.41 -0.11
C ALA A 93 0.15 -11.48 -0.91
N PHE A 94 -0.33 -10.41 -0.29
CA PHE A 94 -1.21 -9.42 -0.93
C PHE A 94 -0.45 -8.18 -1.45
N ASP A 95 0.87 -8.17 -1.38
CA ASP A 95 1.66 -7.12 -2.02
C ASP A 95 1.80 -7.38 -3.54
N TYR A 96 0.73 -7.03 -4.26
CA TYR A 96 0.64 -7.24 -5.71
C TYR A 96 1.63 -6.39 -6.51
N ILE A 97 2.12 -5.30 -5.97
CA ILE A 97 3.15 -4.48 -6.62
C ILE A 97 4.48 -5.21 -6.61
N SER A 98 4.88 -5.73 -5.44
CA SER A 98 6.07 -6.56 -5.33
C SER A 98 5.95 -7.84 -6.15
N LEU A 99 4.77 -8.46 -6.17
CA LEU A 99 4.52 -9.65 -6.98
C LEU A 99 4.65 -9.32 -8.49
N GLY A 100 4.04 -8.24 -8.95
CA GLY A 100 4.14 -7.78 -10.35
C GLY A 100 5.58 -7.46 -10.73
N PHE A 101 6.31 -6.78 -9.84
CA PHE A 101 7.73 -6.49 -10.03
C PHE A 101 8.57 -7.78 -10.17
N LYS A 102 8.33 -8.76 -9.30
CA LYS A 102 8.99 -10.08 -9.30
C LYS A 102 8.69 -10.89 -10.57
N LYS A 103 7.52 -10.70 -11.18
CA LYS A 103 7.11 -11.41 -12.42
C LYS A 103 7.53 -10.69 -13.70
N ASP A 104 7.96 -9.44 -13.64
CA ASP A 104 8.44 -8.70 -14.82
C ASP A 104 9.89 -9.04 -15.13
N PRO A 105 10.20 -9.67 -16.30
CA PRO A 105 11.57 -10.03 -16.69
C PRO A 105 12.54 -8.85 -16.71
N ASN A 106 12.07 -7.65 -17.08
CA ASN A 106 12.91 -6.46 -17.13
C ASN A 106 13.30 -6.01 -15.71
N LYS A 107 12.36 -6.08 -14.75
CA LYS A 107 12.62 -5.77 -13.36
C LYS A 107 13.53 -6.80 -12.69
N VAL A 108 13.33 -8.08 -13.00
CA VAL A 108 14.23 -9.17 -12.57
C VAL A 108 15.66 -8.94 -13.08
N ALA A 109 15.83 -8.46 -14.31
CA ALA A 109 17.16 -8.14 -14.85
C ALA A 109 17.85 -7.01 -14.06
N ILE A 110 17.09 -6.00 -13.61
CA ILE A 110 17.63 -4.89 -12.81
C ILE A 110 18.09 -5.40 -11.43
N ILE A 111 17.30 -6.24 -10.74
CA ILE A 111 17.67 -6.76 -9.43
C ILE A 111 18.83 -7.76 -9.46
N LYS A 112 19.06 -8.41 -10.61
CA LYS A 112 20.24 -9.29 -10.80
C LYS A 112 21.53 -8.53 -11.05
N ASN A 113 21.45 -7.26 -11.47
CA ASN A 113 22.59 -6.48 -11.93
C ASN A 113 22.57 -5.06 -11.36
N SER A 114 22.47 -4.93 -10.03
CA SER A 114 22.58 -3.61 -9.40
C SER A 114 23.93 -2.97 -9.67
N ILE A 115 23.96 -1.66 -9.80
CA ILE A 115 25.18 -0.89 -10.04
C ILE A 115 26.03 -0.90 -8.77
N LYS A 116 27.36 -1.07 -8.89
CA LYS A 116 28.24 -0.90 -7.74
C LYS A 116 28.27 0.57 -7.34
N LEU A 117 28.06 0.87 -6.04
CA LEU A 117 27.91 2.23 -5.54
C LEU A 117 29.14 3.10 -5.90
N SER A 118 30.35 2.56 -5.83
CA SER A 118 31.57 3.27 -6.23
C SER A 118 31.67 3.63 -7.73
N ALA A 119 30.84 3.01 -8.57
CA ALA A 119 30.76 3.33 -10.01
C ALA A 119 29.67 4.38 -10.32
N VAL A 120 28.89 4.80 -9.31
CA VAL A 120 27.82 5.78 -9.49
C VAL A 120 28.39 7.19 -9.51
N ASN A 121 28.03 7.97 -10.55
CA ASN A 121 28.26 9.40 -10.56
C ASN A 121 27.06 10.13 -9.92
N PRO A 122 27.18 10.72 -8.71
CA PRO A 122 26.05 11.34 -8.02
C PRO A 122 25.45 12.54 -8.76
N HIS A 123 26.18 13.15 -9.70
CA HIS A 123 25.69 14.29 -10.49
C HIS A 123 24.58 13.90 -11.47
N ASP A 124 24.51 12.63 -11.86
CA ASP A 124 23.51 12.13 -12.80
C ASP A 124 22.11 12.04 -12.20
N TYR A 125 22.00 12.14 -10.87
CA TYR A 125 20.75 11.90 -10.17
C TYR A 125 20.16 13.18 -9.55
N LYS A 126 18.82 13.22 -9.55
CA LYS A 126 18.01 14.29 -8.97
C LYS A 126 17.71 14.05 -7.48
N ALA A 127 17.65 12.79 -7.05
CA ALA A 127 17.43 12.36 -5.68
C ALA A 127 18.08 11.00 -5.43
N ILE A 128 18.30 10.67 -4.15
CA ILE A 128 18.69 9.34 -3.69
C ILE A 128 17.66 8.79 -2.71
N PHE A 129 17.51 7.46 -2.67
CA PHE A 129 16.56 6.76 -1.82
C PHE A 129 17.18 5.46 -1.29
N VAL A 130 17.52 5.41 0.00
CA VAL A 130 18.10 4.23 0.65
C VAL A 130 16.96 3.35 1.16
N CYS A 131 16.84 2.15 0.60
CA CYS A 131 15.86 1.15 1.03
C CYS A 131 16.31 0.46 2.31
N GLY A 132 15.35 -0.08 3.05
CA GLY A 132 15.64 -0.89 4.23
C GLY A 132 15.57 -2.39 3.96
N GLY A 133 14.89 -3.12 4.81
CA GLY A 133 15.02 -4.56 5.03
C GLY A 133 16.06 -4.83 6.09
N GLN A 134 16.33 -6.09 6.41
CA GLN A 134 17.30 -6.45 7.46
C GLN A 134 18.75 -6.20 7.04
N GLY A 135 19.06 -6.31 5.75
CA GLY A 135 20.41 -6.20 5.22
C GLY A 135 21.19 -4.94 5.60
N PRO A 136 20.61 -3.72 5.61
CA PRO A 136 21.30 -2.49 5.99
C PRO A 136 21.93 -2.51 7.37
N MET A 137 21.31 -3.19 8.35
CA MET A 137 21.83 -3.29 9.71
C MET A 137 23.17 -4.03 9.79
N TYR A 138 23.52 -4.81 8.77
CA TYR A 138 24.72 -5.64 8.70
C TYR A 138 25.73 -5.17 7.66
N THR A 139 25.26 -4.52 6.57
CA THR A 139 26.11 -4.15 5.43
C THR A 139 26.33 -2.65 5.32
N MET A 140 25.35 -1.81 5.74
CA MET A 140 25.40 -0.37 5.58
C MET A 140 25.74 0.39 6.88
N TYR A 141 25.31 -0.14 8.05
CA TYR A 141 25.61 0.52 9.32
C TYR A 141 27.12 0.64 9.55
N ARG A 142 27.60 1.85 9.78
CA ARG A 142 29.03 2.21 9.91
C ARG A 142 29.89 1.93 8.67
N ASN A 143 29.28 1.74 7.50
CA ASN A 143 30.02 1.61 6.26
C ASN A 143 30.37 3.00 5.72
N LYS A 144 31.67 3.25 5.58
CA LYS A 144 32.18 4.59 5.22
C LYS A 144 31.87 5.01 3.79
N GLU A 145 31.69 4.05 2.89
CA GLU A 145 31.37 4.35 1.50
C GLU A 145 29.95 4.94 1.37
N ILE A 146 28.94 4.27 1.95
CA ILE A 146 27.57 4.78 1.90
C ILE A 146 27.39 6.03 2.75
N GLU A 147 28.04 6.13 3.93
CA GLU A 147 28.00 7.33 4.76
C GLU A 147 28.51 8.54 3.97
N LYS A 148 29.67 8.40 3.31
CA LYS A 148 30.25 9.48 2.51
C LYS A 148 29.37 9.81 1.30
N PHE A 149 28.92 8.79 0.56
CA PHE A 149 28.06 8.99 -0.61
C PHE A 149 26.77 9.73 -0.23
N PHE A 150 26.10 9.30 0.83
CA PHE A 150 24.87 9.91 1.31
C PHE A 150 25.10 11.35 1.78
N SER A 151 26.17 11.59 2.55
CA SER A 151 26.53 12.93 3.02
C SER A 151 26.84 13.88 1.88
N ASP A 152 27.71 13.48 0.97
CA ASP A 152 28.10 14.31 -0.17
C ASP A 152 26.87 14.67 -1.03
N PHE A 153 25.98 13.70 -1.27
CA PHE A 153 24.76 13.95 -2.02
C PHE A 153 23.81 14.89 -1.28
N TYR A 154 23.58 14.63 0.01
CA TYR A 154 22.74 15.46 0.86
C TYR A 154 23.21 16.93 0.87
N GLU A 155 24.51 17.18 0.94
CA GLU A 155 25.07 18.53 0.96
C GLU A 155 24.90 19.30 -0.36
N THR A 156 24.55 18.61 -1.45
CA THR A 156 24.14 19.29 -2.69
C THR A 156 22.77 19.96 -2.60
N GLY A 157 22.03 19.76 -1.50
CA GLY A 157 20.67 20.27 -1.31
C GLY A 157 19.59 19.46 -2.03
N LYS A 158 19.95 18.35 -2.72
CA LYS A 158 19.00 17.48 -3.39
C LYS A 158 18.29 16.56 -2.39
N PRO A 159 17.05 16.11 -2.69
CA PRO A 159 16.33 15.18 -1.83
C PRO A 159 17.14 13.91 -1.57
N SER A 160 17.34 13.60 -0.29
CA SER A 160 18.09 12.43 0.19
C SER A 160 17.21 11.67 1.15
N ALA A 161 16.73 10.49 0.75
CA ALA A 161 15.79 9.71 1.50
C ALA A 161 16.43 8.42 2.04
N ALA A 162 15.93 7.99 3.22
CA ALA A 162 16.19 6.66 3.78
C ALA A 162 14.95 6.15 4.51
N ILE A 163 14.65 4.86 4.42
CA ILE A 163 13.48 4.29 5.08
C ILE A 163 13.82 3.05 5.88
N CYS A 164 12.95 2.76 6.88
CA CYS A 164 13.01 1.54 7.66
C CYS A 164 14.41 1.33 8.27
N HIS A 165 14.98 0.15 8.17
CA HIS A 165 16.35 -0.11 8.63
C HIS A 165 17.43 0.57 7.77
N GLY A 166 17.11 1.04 6.55
CA GLY A 166 18.02 1.88 5.78
C GLY A 166 18.42 3.17 6.49
N THR A 167 17.59 3.64 7.42
CA THR A 167 17.89 4.83 8.26
C THR A 167 19.01 4.60 9.27
N CYS A 168 19.48 3.35 9.48
CA CYS A 168 20.61 3.06 10.36
C CYS A 168 21.89 3.81 9.97
N ILE A 169 22.05 4.14 8.68
CA ILE A 169 23.20 4.95 8.21
C ILE A 169 23.21 6.33 8.85
N LEU A 170 22.05 6.91 9.15
CA LEU A 170 21.92 8.26 9.73
C LEU A 170 22.44 8.35 11.16
N LEU A 171 22.54 7.22 11.86
CA LEU A 171 23.11 7.16 13.22
C LEU A 171 24.61 7.53 13.26
N THR A 172 25.29 7.40 12.11
CA THR A 172 26.76 7.58 12.05
C THR A 172 27.22 8.49 10.91
N THR A 173 26.34 8.81 9.96
CA THR A 173 26.67 9.72 8.84
C THR A 173 26.87 11.15 9.33
N LYS A 174 28.04 11.72 9.01
CA LYS A 174 28.41 13.09 9.35
C LYS A 174 28.45 13.96 8.11
N GLY A 175 28.04 15.22 8.25
CA GLY A 175 28.25 16.26 7.27
C GLY A 175 29.69 16.77 7.24
N SER A 176 30.01 17.66 6.30
CA SER A 176 31.30 18.32 6.14
C SER A 176 31.71 19.14 7.39
N ASN A 177 30.73 19.56 8.20
CA ASN A 177 30.93 20.23 9.47
C ASN A 177 31.33 19.31 10.64
N GLY A 178 31.46 17.99 10.38
CA GLY A 178 31.80 16.95 11.35
C GLY A 178 30.69 16.53 12.31
N LYS A 179 29.49 17.15 12.22
CA LYS A 179 28.30 16.79 13.00
C LYS A 179 27.52 15.72 12.31
N LEU A 180 26.74 14.97 13.07
CA LEU A 180 25.78 14.02 12.47
C LEU A 180 24.73 14.77 11.64
N LEU A 181 24.34 14.22 10.48
CA LEU A 181 23.35 14.84 9.58
C LEU A 181 22.00 15.06 10.26
N VAL A 182 21.69 14.24 11.26
CA VAL A 182 20.43 14.32 12.02
C VAL A 182 20.46 15.28 13.20
N GLU A 183 21.60 15.90 13.51
CA GLU A 183 21.64 16.95 14.53
C GLU A 183 20.80 18.15 14.09
N GLY A 184 19.86 18.57 14.95
CA GLY A 184 18.91 19.64 14.66
C GLY A 184 17.77 19.22 13.71
N LYS A 185 17.65 17.94 13.39
CA LYS A 185 16.64 17.42 12.44
C LYS A 185 15.55 16.64 13.15
N LYS A 186 14.36 16.70 12.55
CA LYS A 186 13.25 15.79 12.82
C LYS A 186 13.26 14.67 11.79
N TRP A 187 13.32 13.42 12.24
CA TRP A 187 13.41 12.26 11.38
C TRP A 187 12.77 11.02 12.00
N THR A 188 12.60 9.97 11.22
CA THR A 188 12.06 8.69 11.65
C THR A 188 12.86 7.53 11.07
N GLY A 189 12.63 6.36 11.55
CA GLY A 189 13.18 5.08 11.09
C GLY A 189 12.44 3.95 11.79
N PHE A 190 12.93 2.72 11.65
CA PHE A 190 12.22 1.56 12.20
C PHE A 190 12.05 1.71 13.71
N ALA A 191 10.78 1.68 14.17
CA ALA A 191 10.43 1.98 15.55
C ALA A 191 10.67 0.80 16.49
N SER A 192 11.01 1.10 17.76
CA SER A 192 11.22 0.04 18.77
C SER A 192 9.97 -0.78 19.06
N SER A 193 8.77 -0.20 18.88
CA SER A 193 7.51 -0.91 18.99
C SER A 193 7.31 -1.96 17.88
N GLU A 194 7.72 -1.64 16.67
CA GLU A 194 7.69 -2.52 15.50
C GLU A 194 8.71 -3.65 15.62
N GLU A 195 9.94 -3.33 16.08
CA GLU A 195 10.94 -4.35 16.41
C GLU A 195 10.45 -5.32 17.50
N GLN A 196 9.79 -4.78 18.53
CA GLN A 196 9.26 -5.62 19.59
C GLN A 196 8.15 -6.55 19.08
N TYR A 197 7.30 -6.05 18.18
CA TYR A 197 6.29 -6.87 17.52
C TYR A 197 6.94 -7.99 16.71
N ALA A 198 7.93 -7.68 15.87
CA ALA A 198 8.64 -8.64 15.04
C ALA A 198 9.40 -9.68 15.89
N ASP A 199 10.11 -9.25 16.94
CA ASP A 199 10.80 -10.13 17.89
C ASP A 199 9.81 -11.10 18.56
N ASN A 200 8.64 -10.61 18.99
CA ASN A 200 7.61 -11.44 19.61
C ASN A 200 7.00 -12.43 18.63
N TYR A 201 6.76 -12.01 17.38
CA TYR A 201 6.19 -12.87 16.34
C TYR A 201 7.14 -14.04 16.00
N VAL A 202 8.44 -13.78 15.94
CA VAL A 202 9.46 -14.78 15.64
C VAL A 202 9.89 -15.57 16.90
N GLY A 203 9.65 -15.01 18.09
CA GLY A 203 10.07 -15.59 19.37
C GLY A 203 11.55 -15.37 19.71
N MET A 204 12.23 -14.48 19.01
CA MET A 204 13.65 -14.15 19.26
C MET A 204 13.97 -12.73 18.77
N LYS A 205 15.04 -12.14 19.30
CA LYS A 205 15.54 -10.85 18.85
C LYS A 205 16.11 -10.98 17.43
N ILE A 206 15.55 -10.21 16.49
CA ILE A 206 15.91 -10.27 15.05
C ILE A 206 17.09 -9.35 14.73
N GLN A 207 17.08 -8.11 15.25
CA GLN A 207 18.07 -7.10 14.90
C GLN A 207 19.17 -6.95 15.98
N PRO A 208 20.40 -6.58 15.60
CA PRO A 208 21.50 -6.40 16.55
C PRO A 208 21.26 -5.27 17.56
N PHE A 209 20.55 -4.22 17.15
CA PHE A 209 20.14 -3.10 17.97
C PHE A 209 18.86 -2.48 17.40
N ARG A 210 18.23 -1.56 18.15
CA ARG A 210 17.06 -0.81 17.72
C ARG A 210 17.47 0.61 17.31
N ILE A 211 17.05 1.03 16.10
CA ILE A 211 17.41 2.36 15.54
C ILE A 211 16.88 3.48 16.43
N GLU A 212 15.64 3.39 16.89
CA GLU A 212 15.02 4.38 17.77
C GLU A 212 15.80 4.56 19.08
N ASP A 213 16.26 3.43 19.67
CA ASP A 213 17.01 3.48 20.94
C ASP A 213 18.39 4.14 20.75
N GLU A 214 19.05 3.90 19.61
CA GLU A 214 20.32 4.57 19.30
C GLU A 214 20.11 6.05 18.92
N ALA A 215 19.04 6.35 18.18
CA ALA A 215 18.68 7.71 17.80
C ALA A 215 18.42 8.60 19.03
N LYS A 216 17.75 8.08 20.05
CA LYS A 216 17.49 8.80 21.32
C LYS A 216 18.76 9.16 22.12
N LYS A 217 19.89 8.53 21.82
CA LYS A 217 21.19 8.85 22.44
C LYS A 217 21.90 10.02 21.74
N ILE A 218 21.47 10.39 20.54
CA ILE A 218 22.08 11.49 19.77
C ILE A 218 21.57 12.82 20.33
N PRO A 219 22.45 13.71 20.77
CA PRO A 219 22.03 15.02 21.28
C PRO A 219 21.43 15.88 20.14
N ASN A 220 20.52 16.76 20.49
CA ASN A 220 19.93 17.75 19.59
C ASN A 220 19.30 17.16 18.32
N THR A 221 18.76 15.92 18.37
CA THR A 221 17.94 15.35 17.31
C THR A 221 16.53 15.10 17.78
N THR A 222 15.57 15.03 16.88
CA THR A 222 14.17 14.71 17.18
C THR A 222 13.76 13.49 16.39
N PHE A 223 13.91 12.30 17.00
CA PHE A 223 13.38 11.08 16.43
C PHE A 223 11.88 10.96 16.76
N VAL A 224 11.05 10.73 15.76
CA VAL A 224 9.59 10.63 15.91
C VAL A 224 9.08 9.35 15.27
N THR A 225 8.01 8.80 15.85
CA THR A 225 7.33 7.60 15.32
C THR A 225 5.84 7.88 15.12
N GLY A 226 5.27 7.30 14.09
CA GLY A 226 3.83 7.14 13.91
C GLY A 226 3.31 5.88 14.60
N HIS A 227 2.08 5.52 14.33
CA HIS A 227 1.54 4.24 14.80
C HIS A 227 2.29 3.07 14.16
N PRO A 228 2.45 1.94 14.88
CA PRO A 228 3.13 0.78 14.35
C PRO A 228 2.53 0.29 13.02
N PHE A 229 3.39 0.01 12.05
CA PHE A 229 3.08 -0.48 10.71
C PHE A 229 2.15 0.40 9.85
N GLU A 230 1.79 1.59 10.32
CA GLU A 230 1.13 2.59 9.49
C GLU A 230 2.14 3.40 8.68
N ALA A 231 1.78 3.77 7.45
CA ALA A 231 2.66 4.57 6.60
C ALA A 231 2.99 5.92 7.26
N PHE A 232 4.24 6.11 7.64
CA PHE A 232 4.70 7.33 8.29
C PHE A 232 6.04 7.79 7.69
N ALA A 233 6.06 9.00 7.16
CA ALA A 233 7.26 9.61 6.61
C ALA A 233 7.43 11.04 7.11
N VAL A 234 8.67 11.46 7.28
CA VAL A 234 9.06 12.77 7.78
C VAL A 234 9.99 13.43 6.78
N LYS A 235 9.77 14.71 6.55
CA LYS A 235 10.68 15.57 5.79
C LYS A 235 11.18 16.72 6.66
N ASP A 236 12.49 16.92 6.68
CA ASP A 236 13.14 18.07 7.31
C ASP A 236 14.23 18.63 6.37
N GLY A 237 13.90 19.71 5.68
CA GLY A 237 14.69 20.22 4.57
C GLY A 237 14.70 19.23 3.40
N ASN A 238 15.88 18.84 2.95
CA ASN A 238 16.07 17.82 1.92
C ASN A 238 16.30 16.40 2.47
N LEU A 239 16.31 16.21 3.80
CA LEU A 239 16.30 14.90 4.42
C LEU A 239 14.87 14.38 4.50
N ILE A 240 14.63 13.18 3.96
CA ILE A 240 13.34 12.50 3.96
C ILE A 240 13.53 11.12 4.57
N THR A 241 12.69 10.76 5.55
CA THR A 241 12.80 9.47 6.22
C THR A 241 11.43 8.80 6.32
N GLY A 242 11.39 7.47 6.15
CA GLY A 242 10.20 6.64 6.33
C GLY A 242 10.39 5.63 7.45
N GLN A 243 9.32 5.37 8.22
CA GLN A 243 9.43 4.57 9.44
C GLN A 243 9.69 3.09 9.16
N GLN A 244 8.94 2.47 8.24
CA GLN A 244 8.97 1.03 8.00
C GLN A 244 8.46 0.68 6.58
N GLN A 245 8.22 -0.62 6.32
CA GLN A 245 7.93 -1.16 4.98
C GLN A 245 6.73 -0.50 4.27
N ASN A 246 5.72 -0.03 5.00
CA ASN A 246 4.55 0.63 4.39
C ASN A 246 4.79 2.13 4.14
N SER A 247 5.92 2.66 4.59
CA SER A 247 6.29 4.08 4.46
C SER A 247 6.97 4.42 3.13
N GLY A 248 7.33 3.41 2.32
CA GLY A 248 8.07 3.59 1.07
C GLY A 248 7.39 4.54 0.08
N ALA A 249 6.10 4.34 -0.17
CA ALA A 249 5.32 5.21 -1.06
C ALA A 249 5.19 6.64 -0.53
N ALA A 250 4.95 6.81 0.78
CA ALA A 250 4.85 8.12 1.41
C ALA A 250 6.17 8.91 1.33
N ALA A 251 7.31 8.24 1.62
CA ALA A 251 8.63 8.84 1.49
C ALA A 251 8.96 9.21 0.04
N ALA A 252 8.63 8.32 -0.92
CA ALA A 252 8.83 8.61 -2.35
C ALA A 252 8.00 9.80 -2.82
N THR A 253 6.76 9.94 -2.35
CA THR A 253 5.91 11.11 -2.65
C THR A 253 6.56 12.40 -2.14
N LEU A 254 7.10 12.40 -0.91
CA LEU A 254 7.83 13.58 -0.38
C LEU A 254 9.09 13.92 -1.21
N VAL A 255 9.77 12.92 -1.78
CA VAL A 255 10.88 13.15 -2.72
C VAL A 255 10.38 13.84 -3.98
N ILE A 256 9.29 13.36 -4.58
CA ILE A 256 8.69 13.98 -5.78
C ILE A 256 8.24 15.41 -5.50
N ASP A 257 7.54 15.63 -4.38
CA ASP A 257 7.07 16.97 -3.97
C ASP A 257 8.22 17.97 -3.85
N GLU A 258 9.35 17.52 -3.29
CA GLU A 258 10.54 18.36 -3.17
C GLU A 258 11.16 18.66 -4.55
N LEU A 259 11.23 17.65 -5.42
CA LEU A 259 11.78 17.82 -6.77
C LEU A 259 10.92 18.76 -7.62
N GLU A 260 9.62 18.66 -7.51
CA GLU A 260 8.69 19.40 -8.34
C GLU A 260 8.29 20.75 -7.73
N LYS A 261 8.60 20.98 -6.44
CA LYS A 261 8.22 22.18 -5.68
C LYS A 261 6.74 22.53 -5.85
N GLN A 262 5.92 21.51 -6.01
CA GLN A 262 4.50 21.68 -6.20
C GLN A 262 3.83 21.81 -4.83
N LYS A 263 3.46 23.02 -4.45
CA LYS A 263 2.49 23.30 -3.39
C LYS A 263 1.07 23.00 -3.88
N GLN A 264 0.80 21.77 -4.32
CA GLN A 264 -0.57 21.39 -4.65
C GLN A 264 -1.27 20.94 -3.37
N ASN A 265 -2.47 21.47 -3.13
CA ASN A 265 -3.40 20.89 -2.17
C ASN A 265 -3.96 19.59 -2.77
N TYR A 266 -3.20 18.52 -2.61
CA TYR A 266 -3.64 17.21 -3.08
C TYR A 266 -4.86 16.74 -2.28
N PRO A 267 -5.88 16.15 -2.95
CA PRO A 267 -6.95 15.46 -2.25
C PRO A 267 -6.38 14.32 -1.41
N THR A 268 -6.99 14.06 -0.26
CA THR A 268 -6.60 12.92 0.59
C THR A 268 -7.64 11.83 0.45
N TYR A 269 -7.25 10.71 -0.13
CA TYR A 269 -8.04 9.49 -0.17
C TYR A 269 -7.74 8.62 1.04
N VAL A 270 -8.77 8.13 1.69
CA VAL A 270 -8.68 7.15 2.78
C VAL A 270 -9.39 5.89 2.30
N LEU A 271 -8.61 4.83 2.07
CA LEU A 271 -9.06 3.58 1.49
C LEU A 271 -9.33 2.57 2.59
N VAL A 272 -10.55 2.03 2.65
CA VAL A 272 -10.98 1.06 3.65
C VAL A 272 -11.31 -0.26 2.94
N HIS A 273 -10.64 -1.35 3.35
CA HIS A 273 -10.78 -2.67 2.73
C HIS A 273 -12.10 -3.36 3.12
N GLY A 274 -12.49 -4.35 2.35
CA GLY A 274 -13.65 -5.21 2.59
C GLY A 274 -13.36 -6.36 3.57
N ALA A 275 -14.36 -7.19 3.79
CA ALA A 275 -14.25 -8.39 4.61
C ALA A 275 -13.20 -9.36 4.04
N TRP A 276 -12.60 -10.17 4.91
CA TRP A 276 -11.54 -11.16 4.58
C TRP A 276 -10.29 -10.60 3.92
N ALA A 277 -10.16 -9.28 3.83
CA ALA A 277 -9.02 -8.56 3.25
C ALA A 277 -8.26 -7.79 4.32
N ASP A 278 -7.20 -7.13 3.92
CA ASP A 278 -6.45 -6.18 4.74
C ASP A 278 -5.98 -4.99 3.88
N GLU A 279 -5.18 -4.11 4.45
CA GLU A 279 -4.68 -2.91 3.77
C GLU A 279 -3.96 -3.22 2.45
N SER A 280 -3.34 -4.39 2.31
CA SER A 280 -2.61 -4.78 1.12
C SER A 280 -3.48 -4.94 -0.13
N ALA A 281 -4.78 -5.15 0.04
CA ALA A 281 -5.75 -5.22 -1.06
C ALA A 281 -5.71 -3.99 -1.98
N TRP A 282 -5.32 -2.83 -1.44
CA TRP A 282 -5.21 -1.58 -2.17
C TRP A 282 -3.84 -1.33 -2.82
N GLY A 283 -2.93 -2.30 -2.77
CA GLY A 283 -1.53 -2.15 -3.20
C GLY A 283 -1.35 -1.49 -4.56
N PHE A 284 -2.02 -1.98 -5.60
CA PHE A 284 -1.93 -1.39 -6.95
C PHE A 284 -2.49 0.03 -7.03
N VAL A 285 -3.63 0.24 -6.39
CA VAL A 285 -4.37 1.51 -6.45
C VAL A 285 -3.66 2.60 -5.64
N ARG A 286 -3.11 2.24 -4.47
CA ARG A 286 -2.45 3.17 -3.57
C ARG A 286 -1.39 4.01 -4.29
N ASN A 287 -0.49 3.37 -4.99
CA ASN A 287 0.64 4.06 -5.61
C ASN A 287 0.21 4.88 -6.83
N SER A 288 -0.70 4.36 -7.65
CA SER A 288 -1.23 5.09 -8.80
C SER A 288 -2.07 6.30 -8.37
N LEU A 289 -2.79 6.21 -7.24
CA LEU A 289 -3.50 7.36 -6.67
C LEU A 289 -2.53 8.37 -6.02
N ALA A 290 -1.46 7.91 -5.38
CA ALA A 290 -0.46 8.75 -4.72
C ALA A 290 0.29 9.68 -5.70
N VAL A 291 0.20 9.42 -7.00
CA VAL A 291 0.55 10.41 -8.02
C VAL A 291 -0.48 11.54 -8.00
N ASN A 292 -0.15 12.67 -7.38
CA ASN A 292 -0.98 13.86 -7.17
C ASN A 292 -2.14 13.69 -6.16
N ALA A 293 -1.99 12.82 -5.17
CA ALA A 293 -2.91 12.71 -4.04
C ALA A 293 -2.18 12.21 -2.79
N ASN A 294 -2.72 12.52 -1.61
CA ASN A 294 -2.37 11.82 -0.38
C ASN A 294 -3.23 10.56 -0.31
N VAL A 295 -2.63 9.41 0.01
CA VAL A 295 -3.36 8.15 0.09
C VAL A 295 -3.04 7.45 1.40
N GLU A 296 -4.06 7.31 2.22
CA GLU A 296 -4.06 6.53 3.43
C GLU A 296 -4.80 5.22 3.20
N VAL A 297 -4.26 4.15 3.71
CA VAL A 297 -4.89 2.84 3.69
C VAL A 297 -5.11 2.39 5.12
N ILE A 298 -6.33 1.98 5.42
CA ILE A 298 -6.71 1.56 6.77
C ILE A 298 -6.62 0.05 6.87
N ASN A 299 -5.90 -0.45 7.87
CA ASN A 299 -6.03 -1.82 8.33
C ASN A 299 -7.04 -1.84 9.49
N LEU A 300 -8.08 -2.67 9.36
CA LEU A 300 -9.12 -2.79 10.40
C LEU A 300 -8.67 -3.74 11.50
N PRO A 301 -9.18 -3.60 12.75
CA PRO A 301 -8.91 -4.55 13.82
C PRO A 301 -9.22 -6.01 13.44
N ALA A 302 -8.42 -6.94 13.90
CA ALA A 302 -8.43 -8.38 13.56
C ALA A 302 -8.12 -8.70 12.07
N HIS A 303 -7.54 -7.76 11.32
CA HIS A 303 -7.14 -7.98 9.92
C HIS A 303 -5.63 -7.77 9.72
N GLY A 304 -5.10 -8.35 8.65
CA GLY A 304 -3.67 -8.22 8.31
C GLY A 304 -2.78 -8.73 9.44
N ILE A 305 -1.98 -7.83 9.98
CA ILE A 305 -1.07 -8.10 11.11
C ILE A 305 -1.70 -7.78 12.47
N ASP A 306 -2.90 -7.20 12.51
CA ASP A 306 -3.58 -6.91 13.77
C ASP A 306 -4.08 -8.22 14.41
N LEU A 307 -3.65 -8.45 15.66
CA LEU A 307 -3.94 -9.67 16.42
C LEU A 307 -5.12 -9.50 17.38
N THR A 308 -5.94 -8.49 17.19
CA THR A 308 -7.15 -8.30 17.98
C THR A 308 -8.05 -9.52 17.84
N ASP A 309 -8.54 -10.02 18.97
CA ASP A 309 -9.45 -11.17 19.02
C ASP A 309 -10.77 -10.85 18.29
N ALA A 310 -11.07 -11.59 17.24
CA ALA A 310 -12.29 -11.42 16.43
C ALA A 310 -13.58 -11.40 17.26
N ALA A 311 -13.60 -12.12 18.40
CA ALA A 311 -14.75 -12.13 19.31
C ALA A 311 -15.01 -10.78 20.00
N LYS A 312 -14.02 -9.90 20.03
CA LYS A 312 -14.08 -8.58 20.70
C LYS A 312 -14.34 -7.43 19.75
N VAL A 313 -14.32 -7.68 18.44
CA VAL A 313 -14.45 -6.64 17.41
C VAL A 313 -15.91 -6.40 17.07
N SER A 314 -16.29 -5.14 16.98
CA SER A 314 -17.61 -4.65 16.58
C SER A 314 -17.49 -3.64 15.43
N LEU A 315 -18.61 -3.24 14.82
CA LEU A 315 -18.62 -2.16 13.83
C LEU A 315 -18.08 -0.85 14.40
N SER A 316 -18.34 -0.57 15.70
CA SER A 316 -17.83 0.65 16.31
C SER A 316 -16.30 0.68 16.37
N ASP A 317 -15.64 -0.45 16.55
CA ASP A 317 -14.17 -0.52 16.56
C ASP A 317 -13.59 -0.24 15.17
N TYR A 318 -14.24 -0.74 14.11
CA TYR A 318 -13.86 -0.41 12.72
C TYR A 318 -14.04 1.08 12.42
N VAL A 319 -15.19 1.65 12.83
CA VAL A 319 -15.51 3.07 12.67
C VAL A 319 -14.51 3.94 13.42
N GLU A 320 -14.22 3.62 14.68
CA GLU A 320 -13.26 4.37 15.50
C GLU A 320 -11.85 4.33 14.92
N THR A 321 -11.44 3.21 14.36
CA THR A 321 -10.13 3.08 13.67
C THR A 321 -10.02 4.08 12.53
N VAL A 322 -11.04 4.19 11.68
CA VAL A 322 -11.05 5.17 10.57
C VAL A 322 -11.12 6.60 11.11
N GLU A 323 -11.98 6.87 12.11
CA GLU A 323 -12.11 8.19 12.72
C GLU A 323 -10.81 8.70 13.33
N ASN A 324 -10.13 7.84 14.09
CA ASN A 324 -8.85 8.18 14.73
C ASN A 324 -7.80 8.54 13.68
N ARG A 325 -7.79 7.84 12.54
CA ARG A 325 -6.89 8.16 11.44
C ARG A 325 -7.19 9.53 10.82
N ILE A 326 -8.45 9.86 10.55
CA ILE A 326 -8.80 11.09 9.85
C ILE A 326 -8.92 12.32 10.75
N ARG A 327 -9.01 12.14 12.06
CA ARG A 327 -9.24 13.21 13.05
C ARG A 327 -8.23 14.36 12.92
N ASN A 328 -6.97 14.03 12.72
CA ASN A 328 -5.85 14.97 12.72
C ASN A 328 -5.53 15.58 11.34
N TYR A 329 -6.26 15.19 10.29
CA TYR A 329 -6.06 15.82 8.97
C TYR A 329 -6.55 17.27 8.97
N LYS A 330 -5.76 18.17 8.34
CA LYS A 330 -6.09 19.61 8.23
C LYS A 330 -7.16 19.91 7.20
N GLY A 331 -7.80 19.02 6.60
CA GLY A 331 -8.81 19.23 5.58
C GLY A 331 -9.86 18.14 5.60
N LYS A 332 -10.70 18.14 4.59
CA LYS A 332 -11.64 17.07 4.33
C LYS A 332 -10.96 15.94 3.58
N VAL A 333 -11.38 14.70 3.84
CA VAL A 333 -10.90 13.51 3.17
C VAL A 333 -11.98 12.90 2.28
N ILE A 334 -11.54 12.13 1.29
CA ILE A 334 -12.40 11.31 0.43
C ILE A 334 -12.32 9.88 0.99
N LEU A 335 -13.41 9.38 1.54
CA LEU A 335 -13.47 8.00 1.99
C LEU A 335 -13.84 7.09 0.83
N VAL A 336 -13.05 6.05 0.60
CA VAL A 336 -13.29 5.01 -0.40
C VAL A 336 -13.48 3.69 0.33
N GLY A 337 -14.68 3.13 0.27
CA GLY A 337 -15.02 1.88 0.95
C GLY A 337 -15.32 0.78 -0.06
N HIS A 338 -14.60 -0.34 0.06
CA HIS A 338 -14.85 -1.54 -0.73
C HIS A 338 -15.71 -2.53 0.05
N SER A 339 -16.71 -3.12 -0.60
CA SER A 339 -17.48 -4.24 -0.03
C SER A 339 -18.09 -3.91 1.34
N MET A 340 -17.72 -4.64 2.40
CA MET A 340 -18.08 -4.39 3.80
C MET A 340 -17.83 -2.94 4.22
N ALA A 341 -16.74 -2.35 3.77
CA ALA A 341 -16.35 -1.00 4.21
C ALA A 341 -17.36 0.09 3.85
N GLY A 342 -18.30 -0.18 2.95
CA GLY A 342 -19.41 0.76 2.69
C GLY A 342 -20.24 1.09 3.93
N ILE A 343 -20.49 0.10 4.81
CA ILE A 343 -21.15 0.31 6.10
C ILE A 343 -20.28 1.19 7.01
N ILE A 344 -18.97 0.92 7.05
CA ILE A 344 -18.01 1.63 7.92
C ILE A 344 -17.93 3.11 7.51
N ILE A 345 -17.67 3.40 6.23
CA ILE A 345 -17.55 4.78 5.76
C ILE A 345 -18.86 5.56 5.90
N SER A 346 -20.00 4.87 5.83
CA SER A 346 -21.32 5.49 6.08
C SER A 346 -21.45 5.96 7.52
N GLN A 347 -21.08 5.12 8.50
CA GLN A 347 -21.13 5.48 9.91
C GLN A 347 -20.09 6.54 10.28
N VAL A 348 -18.86 6.47 9.73
CA VAL A 348 -17.84 7.53 9.89
C VAL A 348 -18.37 8.87 9.39
N ALA A 349 -19.02 8.87 8.23
CA ALA A 349 -19.60 10.08 7.65
C ALA A 349 -20.75 10.66 8.48
N GLU A 350 -21.50 9.83 9.18
CA GLU A 350 -22.49 10.29 10.17
C GLU A 350 -21.81 10.94 11.37
N ASN A 351 -20.74 10.33 11.87
CA ASN A 351 -20.08 10.78 13.10
C ASN A 351 -19.21 12.03 12.87
N MET A 352 -18.56 12.13 11.72
CA MET A 352 -17.59 13.19 11.39
C MET A 352 -17.91 13.91 10.04
N PRO A 353 -19.11 14.41 9.80
CA PRO A 353 -19.52 14.96 8.50
C PRO A 353 -18.63 16.11 8.03
N ASP A 354 -18.12 16.92 8.95
CA ASP A 354 -17.28 18.08 8.64
C ASP A 354 -15.86 17.69 8.14
N LYS A 355 -15.44 16.44 8.40
CA LYS A 355 -14.15 15.89 7.95
C LYS A 355 -14.23 15.22 6.57
N ILE A 356 -15.43 14.99 6.04
CA ILE A 356 -15.63 14.22 4.81
C ILE A 356 -15.98 15.16 3.65
N ASP A 357 -15.24 15.05 2.55
CA ASP A 357 -15.54 15.75 1.29
C ASP A 357 -16.56 14.96 0.48
N LYS A 358 -16.31 13.68 0.28
CA LYS A 358 -17.20 12.76 -0.43
C LYS A 358 -16.96 11.31 -0.04
N LEU A 359 -17.94 10.46 -0.33
CA LEU A 359 -17.89 9.02 -0.16
C LEU A 359 -17.89 8.32 -1.52
N ILE A 360 -17.00 7.34 -1.69
CA ILE A 360 -16.93 6.50 -2.89
C ILE A 360 -17.11 5.05 -2.47
N TYR A 361 -18.19 4.46 -2.93
CA TYR A 361 -18.54 3.07 -2.71
C TYR A 361 -18.04 2.22 -3.89
N VAL A 362 -17.25 1.20 -3.61
CA VAL A 362 -16.70 0.29 -4.62
C VAL A 362 -17.29 -1.08 -4.41
N SER A 363 -18.21 -1.52 -5.26
CA SER A 363 -18.94 -2.80 -5.09
C SER A 363 -19.36 -3.04 -3.62
N ALA A 364 -19.80 -1.99 -2.93
CA ALA A 364 -19.90 -1.94 -1.48
C ALA A 364 -21.35 -1.92 -0.99
N TYR A 365 -21.54 -2.35 0.26
CA TYR A 365 -22.82 -2.19 0.93
C TYR A 365 -23.11 -0.72 1.20
N LEU A 366 -24.25 -0.24 0.71
CA LEU A 366 -24.75 1.14 0.91
C LEU A 366 -26.02 1.08 1.76
N PRO A 367 -25.90 1.26 3.10
CA PRO A 367 -27.03 1.08 4.01
C PRO A 367 -27.96 2.29 4.05
N LYS A 368 -29.20 2.03 4.41
CA LYS A 368 -30.10 3.02 5.02
C LYS A 368 -29.98 2.98 6.55
N ASN A 369 -30.53 3.98 7.21
CA ASN A 369 -30.59 3.99 8.67
C ASN A 369 -31.19 2.70 9.24
N GLY A 370 -30.51 2.08 10.20
CA GLY A 370 -30.93 0.86 10.88
C GLY A 370 -30.66 -0.45 10.12
N GLU A 371 -30.02 -0.40 8.95
CA GLU A 371 -29.59 -1.59 8.23
C GLU A 371 -28.18 -2.06 8.66
N ASP A 372 -27.89 -3.32 8.39
CA ASP A 372 -26.64 -4.02 8.60
C ASP A 372 -26.31 -4.89 7.37
N ILE A 373 -25.09 -5.43 7.28
CA ILE A 373 -24.66 -6.26 6.15
C ILE A 373 -25.48 -7.55 6.04
N LEU A 374 -25.79 -8.20 7.17
CA LEU A 374 -26.54 -9.46 7.16
C LEU A 374 -27.96 -9.28 6.64
N SER A 375 -28.59 -8.14 6.98
CA SER A 375 -29.94 -7.81 6.48
C SER A 375 -29.93 -7.48 4.97
N LEU A 376 -28.89 -6.81 4.48
CA LEU A 376 -28.73 -6.49 3.08
C LEU A 376 -28.37 -7.73 2.25
N SER A 377 -27.43 -8.53 2.71
CA SER A 377 -26.97 -9.75 1.99
C SER A 377 -28.09 -10.77 1.81
N LYS A 378 -29.05 -10.86 2.72
CA LYS A 378 -30.23 -11.72 2.55
C LYS A 378 -31.11 -11.37 1.35
N LYS A 379 -31.02 -10.14 0.85
CA LYS A 379 -31.71 -9.67 -0.36
C LYS A 379 -30.96 -10.05 -1.65
N ASP A 380 -29.70 -10.47 -1.54
CA ASP A 380 -28.84 -10.77 -2.68
C ASP A 380 -29.04 -12.21 -3.18
N LYS A 381 -29.67 -12.31 -4.35
CA LYS A 381 -29.89 -13.62 -5.01
C LYS A 381 -28.73 -14.05 -5.92
N GLN A 382 -27.75 -13.17 -6.14
CA GLN A 382 -26.62 -13.40 -7.03
C GLN A 382 -25.34 -13.76 -6.28
N SER A 383 -25.30 -13.48 -4.99
CA SER A 383 -24.13 -13.76 -4.14
C SER A 383 -23.92 -15.26 -3.92
N LEU A 384 -22.67 -15.67 -4.06
CA LEU A 384 -22.20 -17.00 -3.71
C LEU A 384 -21.75 -17.09 -2.24
N VAL A 385 -21.50 -15.94 -1.58
CA VAL A 385 -20.90 -15.88 -0.26
C VAL A 385 -21.83 -16.39 0.83
N GLY A 386 -23.08 -15.96 0.84
CA GLY A 386 -24.01 -16.26 1.95
C GLY A 386 -24.16 -17.75 2.25
N ASN A 387 -24.25 -18.59 1.21
CA ASN A 387 -24.39 -20.04 1.33
C ASN A 387 -23.04 -20.77 1.53
N ALA A 388 -21.95 -20.05 1.45
CA ALA A 388 -20.60 -20.60 1.55
C ALA A 388 -19.89 -20.23 2.86
N LEU A 389 -20.53 -19.49 3.75
CA LEU A 389 -19.96 -19.13 5.04
C LEU A 389 -19.74 -20.35 5.93
N GLN A 390 -18.57 -20.40 6.54
CA GLN A 390 -18.18 -21.38 7.53
C GLN A 390 -17.78 -20.65 8.82
N PHE A 391 -18.56 -20.86 9.87
CA PHE A 391 -18.33 -20.22 11.15
C PHE A 391 -17.39 -21.05 12.02
N ASN A 392 -16.57 -20.38 12.83
CA ASN A 392 -15.84 -21.04 13.89
C ASN A 392 -16.79 -21.56 15.00
N THR A 393 -16.27 -22.36 15.93
CA THR A 393 -17.08 -23.00 17.00
C THR A 393 -17.84 -22.00 17.87
N GLY A 394 -17.31 -20.77 18.01
CA GLY A 394 -17.93 -19.71 18.82
C GLY A 394 -18.84 -18.78 18.06
N TYR A 395 -19.00 -18.96 16.77
CA TYR A 395 -19.73 -18.03 15.87
C TYR A 395 -19.21 -16.58 15.94
N THR A 396 -17.95 -16.40 16.32
CA THR A 396 -17.31 -15.09 16.46
C THR A 396 -16.60 -14.66 15.17
N ALA A 397 -16.21 -15.62 14.34
CA ALA A 397 -15.57 -15.39 13.06
C ALA A 397 -16.09 -16.37 11.99
N ALA A 398 -15.97 -15.97 10.72
CA ALA A 398 -16.39 -16.77 9.57
C ALA A 398 -15.37 -16.70 8.44
N THR A 399 -15.25 -17.81 7.71
CA THR A 399 -14.53 -17.89 6.43
C THR A 399 -15.50 -18.22 5.30
N ILE A 400 -15.02 -18.16 4.07
CA ILE A 400 -15.75 -18.65 2.89
C ILE A 400 -15.18 -20.03 2.52
N LYS A 401 -16.01 -20.98 2.08
CA LYS A 401 -15.55 -22.26 1.53
C LYS A 401 -14.50 -22.02 0.45
N LYS A 402 -13.38 -22.76 0.51
CA LYS A 402 -12.20 -22.53 -0.36
C LYS A 402 -12.51 -22.56 -1.85
N ASP A 403 -13.38 -23.47 -2.29
CA ASP A 403 -13.83 -23.60 -3.67
C ASP A 403 -14.73 -22.46 -4.16
N VAL A 404 -15.24 -21.63 -3.24
CA VAL A 404 -16.13 -20.50 -3.54
C VAL A 404 -15.41 -19.17 -3.49
N ILE A 405 -14.25 -19.05 -2.81
CA ILE A 405 -13.52 -17.78 -2.65
C ILE A 405 -13.27 -17.11 -4.00
N ALA A 406 -12.49 -17.76 -4.87
CA ALA A 406 -12.13 -17.17 -6.16
C ALA A 406 -13.35 -16.95 -7.07
N PRO A 407 -14.30 -17.89 -7.23
CA PRO A 407 -15.52 -17.64 -7.98
C PRO A 407 -16.38 -16.48 -7.47
N ALA A 408 -16.41 -16.23 -6.16
CA ALA A 408 -17.20 -15.15 -5.58
C ALA A 408 -16.52 -13.79 -5.73
N VAL A 409 -15.24 -13.70 -5.40
CA VAL A 409 -14.56 -12.38 -5.24
C VAL A 409 -13.64 -11.99 -6.38
N CYS A 410 -13.10 -12.96 -7.13
CA CYS A 410 -12.05 -12.70 -8.13
C CYS A 410 -12.13 -13.67 -9.33
N ALA A 411 -13.32 -13.91 -9.87
CA ALA A 411 -13.52 -14.88 -10.96
C ALA A 411 -12.69 -14.56 -12.22
N ASP A 412 -12.46 -13.29 -12.50
CA ASP A 412 -11.73 -12.75 -13.65
C ASP A 412 -10.28 -12.34 -13.34
N CYS A 413 -9.79 -12.63 -12.13
CA CYS A 413 -8.37 -12.45 -11.83
C CYS A 413 -7.48 -13.49 -12.51
N PRO A 414 -6.19 -13.19 -12.72
CA PRO A 414 -5.20 -14.18 -13.10
C PRO A 414 -5.16 -15.35 -12.09
N ASP A 415 -4.84 -16.56 -12.57
CA ASP A 415 -4.92 -17.78 -11.74
C ASP A 415 -3.99 -17.70 -10.51
N TYR A 416 -2.78 -17.17 -10.66
CA TYR A 416 -1.88 -16.98 -9.52
C TYR A 416 -2.46 -16.09 -8.40
N MET A 417 -3.30 -15.10 -8.75
CA MET A 417 -4.00 -14.27 -7.75
C MET A 417 -5.14 -15.05 -7.08
N LYS A 418 -5.87 -15.87 -7.84
CA LYS A 418 -6.89 -16.76 -7.27
C LYS A 418 -6.29 -17.71 -6.26
N ASP A 419 -5.13 -18.30 -6.59
CA ASP A 419 -4.40 -19.20 -5.71
C ASP A 419 -3.95 -18.51 -4.41
N ILE A 420 -3.42 -17.28 -4.50
CA ILE A 420 -3.05 -16.47 -3.35
C ILE A 420 -4.27 -16.18 -2.47
N LEU A 421 -5.38 -15.73 -3.05
CA LEU A 421 -6.60 -15.44 -2.30
C LEU A 421 -7.13 -16.66 -1.56
N VAL A 422 -7.11 -17.84 -2.19
CA VAL A 422 -7.57 -19.09 -1.57
C VAL A 422 -6.60 -19.56 -0.49
N LYS A 423 -5.28 -19.48 -0.75
CA LYS A 423 -4.25 -19.96 0.17
C LYS A 423 -4.19 -19.15 1.47
N TYR A 424 -4.36 -17.83 1.37
CA TYR A 424 -4.18 -16.91 2.49
C TYR A 424 -5.50 -16.28 2.97
N HIS A 425 -6.63 -16.85 2.61
CA HIS A 425 -7.94 -16.42 3.09
C HIS A 425 -8.02 -16.52 4.62
N LYS A 426 -8.35 -15.41 5.27
CA LYS A 426 -8.43 -15.31 6.74
C LYS A 426 -9.88 -15.33 7.23
N GLU A 427 -10.05 -15.37 8.53
CA GLU A 427 -11.37 -15.23 9.19
C GLU A 427 -11.80 -13.77 9.22
N GLU A 428 -13.12 -13.54 9.15
CA GLU A 428 -13.77 -12.24 9.32
C GLU A 428 -14.54 -12.23 10.63
N PRO A 429 -14.39 -11.23 11.51
CA PRO A 429 -15.26 -11.03 12.67
C PRO A 429 -16.73 -10.95 12.27
N VAL A 430 -17.58 -11.73 12.90
CA VAL A 430 -19.02 -11.82 12.52
C VAL A 430 -19.84 -10.67 13.07
N LYS A 431 -19.53 -10.19 14.27
CA LYS A 431 -20.32 -9.16 14.95
C LYS A 431 -20.43 -7.87 14.13
N PRO A 432 -19.36 -7.31 13.50
CA PRO A 432 -19.46 -6.12 12.67
C PRO A 432 -20.44 -6.26 11.50
N LEU A 433 -20.63 -7.48 10.97
CA LEU A 433 -21.54 -7.74 9.86
C LEU A 433 -23.01 -7.61 10.24
N GLY A 434 -23.34 -7.81 11.53
CA GLY A 434 -24.69 -7.73 12.08
C GLY A 434 -24.99 -6.43 12.84
N ASP A 435 -23.98 -5.60 13.10
CA ASP A 435 -24.16 -4.34 13.79
C ASP A 435 -24.81 -3.31 12.85
N LYS A 436 -25.86 -2.64 13.35
CA LYS A 436 -26.66 -1.67 12.57
C LYS A 436 -26.03 -0.29 12.57
N VAL A 437 -26.13 0.41 11.45
CA VAL A 437 -25.77 1.83 11.36
C VAL A 437 -26.89 2.74 11.84
N THR A 438 -26.49 3.89 12.38
CA THR A 438 -27.39 5.00 12.68
C THR A 438 -27.04 6.18 11.79
N LEU A 439 -27.89 6.52 10.84
CA LEU A 439 -27.64 7.50 9.79
C LEU A 439 -28.74 8.54 9.74
N THR A 440 -28.38 9.80 9.55
CA THR A 440 -29.31 10.92 9.41
C THR A 440 -29.18 11.61 8.05
N LYS A 441 -30.27 12.27 7.61
CA LYS A 441 -30.27 13.05 6.38
C LYS A 441 -29.37 14.29 6.48
N VAL A 442 -29.22 14.84 7.68
CA VAL A 442 -28.49 16.10 7.90
C VAL A 442 -26.97 15.92 7.99
N LYS A 443 -26.51 14.73 8.32
CA LYS A 443 -25.08 14.39 8.41
C LYS A 443 -24.67 13.50 7.25
N PHE A 444 -24.77 12.18 7.39
CA PHE A 444 -24.48 11.24 6.30
C PHE A 444 -25.21 11.62 4.98
N GLY A 445 -26.49 12.00 5.09
CA GLY A 445 -27.31 12.36 3.92
C GLY A 445 -26.81 13.57 3.15
N SER A 446 -26.14 14.51 3.83
CA SER A 446 -25.62 15.76 3.19
C SER A 446 -24.34 15.57 2.40
N ILE A 447 -23.60 14.48 2.63
CA ILE A 447 -22.30 14.25 2.00
C ILE A 447 -22.48 13.71 0.58
N PRO A 448 -21.76 14.24 -0.42
CA PRO A 448 -21.77 13.71 -1.78
C PRO A 448 -21.32 12.25 -1.82
N LYS A 449 -22.08 11.40 -2.50
CA LYS A 449 -21.83 9.97 -2.62
C LYS A 449 -21.71 9.58 -4.08
N TYR A 450 -20.78 8.68 -4.35
CA TYR A 450 -20.51 8.10 -5.66
C TYR A 450 -20.44 6.58 -5.53
N TYR A 451 -20.85 5.87 -6.56
CA TYR A 451 -20.86 4.42 -6.53
C TYR A 451 -20.21 3.83 -7.78
N ILE A 452 -19.23 2.94 -7.59
CA ILE A 452 -18.59 2.17 -8.64
C ILE A 452 -19.16 0.75 -8.60
N HIS A 453 -19.97 0.42 -9.61
CA HIS A 453 -20.57 -0.88 -9.78
C HIS A 453 -19.61 -1.86 -10.44
N THR A 454 -19.68 -3.13 -10.03
CA THR A 454 -19.03 -4.27 -10.66
C THR A 454 -20.09 -5.21 -11.24
N THR A 455 -20.09 -5.38 -12.57
CA THR A 455 -21.23 -6.05 -13.27
C THR A 455 -21.20 -7.56 -13.20
N ASN A 456 -20.01 -8.16 -12.94
CA ASN A 456 -19.83 -9.62 -12.83
C ASN A 456 -19.64 -10.07 -11.38
N ASP A 457 -20.03 -9.26 -10.43
CA ASP A 457 -19.83 -9.47 -9.00
C ASP A 457 -20.71 -10.64 -8.48
N LYS A 458 -20.09 -11.55 -7.74
CA LYS A 458 -20.73 -12.68 -7.08
C LYS A 458 -20.55 -12.68 -5.56
N ALA A 459 -19.93 -11.63 -5.02
CA ALA A 459 -19.87 -11.39 -3.59
C ALA A 459 -20.96 -10.40 -3.15
N VAL A 460 -21.07 -9.25 -3.81
CA VAL A 460 -22.18 -8.31 -3.69
C VAL A 460 -22.81 -8.15 -5.07
N GLY A 461 -23.84 -8.93 -5.36
CA GLY A 461 -24.42 -9.06 -6.69
C GLY A 461 -24.85 -7.73 -7.31
N TYR A 462 -24.64 -7.58 -8.61
CA TYR A 462 -24.91 -6.32 -9.32
C TYR A 462 -26.35 -5.81 -9.13
N ALA A 463 -27.33 -6.71 -9.10
CA ALA A 463 -28.72 -6.35 -8.84
C ALA A 463 -28.92 -5.74 -7.44
N LEU A 464 -28.24 -6.28 -6.41
CA LEU A 464 -28.27 -5.70 -5.07
C LEU A 464 -27.58 -4.32 -5.04
N GLN A 465 -26.44 -4.18 -5.71
CA GLN A 465 -25.74 -2.88 -5.80
C GLN A 465 -26.67 -1.81 -6.38
N GLN A 466 -27.35 -2.11 -7.50
CA GLN A 466 -28.33 -1.19 -8.11
C GLN A 466 -29.51 -0.89 -7.18
N GLN A 467 -30.00 -1.90 -6.48
CA GLN A 467 -31.12 -1.72 -5.54
C GLN A 467 -30.73 -0.80 -4.38
N MET A 468 -29.55 -0.99 -3.78
CA MET A 468 -29.06 -0.14 -2.70
C MET A 468 -28.87 1.31 -3.14
N VAL A 469 -28.32 1.55 -4.33
CA VAL A 469 -28.19 2.89 -4.93
C VAL A 469 -29.55 3.55 -5.11
N LYS A 470 -30.52 2.83 -5.67
CA LYS A 470 -31.88 3.31 -5.85
C LYS A 470 -32.57 3.63 -4.53
N ASP A 471 -32.43 2.76 -3.55
CA ASP A 471 -33.08 2.87 -2.24
C ASP A 471 -32.49 3.99 -1.38
N ASN A 472 -31.21 4.29 -1.52
CA ASN A 472 -30.54 5.36 -0.79
C ASN A 472 -30.88 6.76 -1.35
N GLY A 473 -31.03 6.88 -2.67
CA GLY A 473 -31.52 8.08 -3.35
C GLY A 473 -30.63 9.33 -3.28
N GLY A 474 -29.42 9.21 -2.71
CA GLY A 474 -28.49 10.33 -2.52
C GLY A 474 -27.16 10.21 -3.27
N ILE A 475 -27.12 9.35 -4.29
CA ILE A 475 -25.91 9.13 -5.10
C ILE A 475 -25.84 10.18 -6.20
N LYS A 476 -24.73 10.94 -6.27
CA LYS A 476 -24.52 11.96 -7.29
C LYS A 476 -24.26 11.36 -8.67
N GLU A 477 -23.45 10.32 -8.71
CA GLU A 477 -23.05 9.68 -9.95
C GLU A 477 -22.69 8.22 -9.71
N THR A 478 -22.90 7.38 -10.72
CA THR A 478 -22.52 5.97 -10.70
C THR A 478 -21.63 5.64 -11.87
N PHE A 479 -20.66 4.76 -11.65
CA PHE A 479 -19.74 4.25 -12.66
C PHE A 479 -19.91 2.74 -12.75
N MET A 480 -19.60 2.15 -13.90
CA MET A 480 -19.68 0.72 -14.11
C MET A 480 -18.33 0.18 -14.56
N MET A 481 -17.89 -0.88 -13.90
CA MET A 481 -16.72 -1.67 -14.31
C MET A 481 -17.17 -3.08 -14.63
N ASN A 482 -16.76 -3.57 -15.80
CA ASN A 482 -17.03 -4.94 -16.20
C ASN A 482 -15.96 -5.86 -15.59
N THR A 483 -16.09 -6.11 -14.29
CA THR A 483 -15.20 -6.92 -13.45
C THR A 483 -15.99 -7.71 -12.42
N SER A 484 -15.35 -8.71 -11.80
CA SER A 484 -15.80 -9.32 -10.55
C SER A 484 -15.65 -8.35 -9.37
N HIS A 485 -15.68 -8.83 -8.14
CA HIS A 485 -15.75 -8.03 -6.90
C HIS A 485 -14.52 -7.15 -6.62
N LEU A 486 -13.36 -7.41 -7.25
CA LEU A 486 -12.10 -6.70 -7.00
C LEU A 486 -11.68 -5.83 -8.21
N PRO A 487 -12.40 -4.75 -8.56
CA PRO A 487 -12.12 -3.96 -9.76
C PRO A 487 -10.73 -3.31 -9.74
N PHE A 488 -10.22 -2.93 -8.57
CA PHE A 488 -8.90 -2.33 -8.37
C PHE A 488 -7.74 -3.34 -8.53
N VAL A 489 -8.04 -4.65 -8.55
CA VAL A 489 -7.09 -5.72 -8.85
C VAL A 489 -7.14 -6.09 -10.33
N VAL A 490 -8.37 -6.23 -10.87
CA VAL A 490 -8.60 -6.71 -12.25
C VAL A 490 -8.28 -5.64 -13.29
N LYS A 491 -8.68 -4.39 -13.03
CA LYS A 491 -8.50 -3.24 -13.93
C LYS A 491 -8.04 -2.00 -13.16
N PRO A 492 -6.84 -2.02 -12.58
CA PRO A 492 -6.35 -0.95 -11.70
C PRO A 492 -6.33 0.42 -12.38
N ASP A 493 -5.89 0.51 -13.64
CA ASP A 493 -5.79 1.78 -14.36
C ASP A 493 -7.16 2.39 -14.64
N GLU A 494 -8.14 1.58 -15.08
CA GLU A 494 -9.53 2.01 -15.29
C GLU A 494 -10.15 2.48 -13.97
N PHE A 495 -9.91 1.75 -12.87
CA PHE A 495 -10.38 2.11 -11.55
C PHE A 495 -9.80 3.45 -11.08
N VAL A 496 -8.48 3.64 -11.21
CA VAL A 496 -7.80 4.90 -10.84
C VAL A 496 -8.30 6.08 -11.68
N ALA A 497 -8.52 5.87 -12.97
CA ALA A 497 -9.07 6.90 -13.85
C ALA A 497 -10.47 7.33 -13.40
N ILE A 498 -11.33 6.38 -13.02
CA ILE A 498 -12.67 6.67 -12.46
C ILE A 498 -12.53 7.46 -11.16
N ILE A 499 -11.76 6.99 -10.18
CA ILE A 499 -11.56 7.68 -8.89
C ILE A 499 -11.11 9.13 -9.09
N LYS A 500 -10.14 9.36 -9.99
CA LYS A 500 -9.62 10.70 -10.28
C LYS A 500 -10.59 11.58 -11.05
N SER A 501 -11.55 11.03 -11.77
CA SER A 501 -12.59 11.79 -12.49
C SER A 501 -13.69 12.37 -11.57
N ILE A 502 -13.85 11.82 -10.37
CA ILE A 502 -14.85 12.23 -9.38
C ILE A 502 -14.47 13.58 -8.77
N LYS A 503 -15.15 14.64 -9.21
CA LYS A 503 -14.91 16.05 -8.79
C LYS A 503 -15.72 16.45 -7.56
#